data_a40e2fea178955aedb64483733622625
#
_entry.id   a40e2fea178955aedb64483733622625
#
_cell.length_a   1.000
_cell.length_b   1.000
_cell.length_c   1.000
_cell.angle_alpha   90.00
_cell.angle_beta   90.00
_cell.angle_gamma   90.00
#
_symmetry.space_group_name_H-M   'P 1'
#
loop_
_entity.id
_entity.type
_entity.pdbx_description
1 polymer ?
#
loop_
_entity_poly.entity_id
_entity_poly.type
_entity_poly.pdbx_seq_one_letter_code
_entity_poly.pdbx_strand_id
1 'polypeptide(L)'
;MKKRCLFLGCAFLFGLTAPNQSALAQDRYEQERTEVENLLREYYEACSEGDWERAGTLIAMENPYAEKTLGKWAKECGLERYDIIRTDAYHLETGDCWLVWVEYDMAVEDMEAAIPGATTYVLCKGKNGWEDCTGSESAALEDEVTQVAWTDEYMGRMVDVERRYLEVLENHPELAEWADALADLLKRRRMEEAEQGEADASERYIVQDGDCLWNIAEEKLGRGSDWTILYEENRDAIGHDPNLVRTGTELMITYQ
;
A
#
# COMPACT_ATOMS: atom_id res chain seq x y z
N MET A 1 2.57 87.26 -7.89
CA MET A 1 3.34 86.13 -8.41
C MET A 1 2.97 84.88 -7.60
N LYS A 2 2.10 84.02 -8.14
CA LYS A 2 1.59 82.80 -7.46
C LYS A 2 2.40 81.61 -7.93
N LYS A 3 3.13 80.95 -7.03
CA LYS A 3 3.84 79.69 -7.27
C LYS A 3 2.83 78.53 -7.13
N ARG A 4 2.63 77.81 -8.20
CA ARG A 4 1.87 76.54 -8.21
C ARG A 4 2.83 75.40 -7.86
N CYS A 5 2.59 74.74 -6.75
CA CYS A 5 3.20 73.44 -6.45
C CYS A 5 2.46 72.35 -7.21
N LEU A 6 3.20 71.62 -8.07
CA LEU A 6 2.73 70.41 -8.72
C LEU A 6 2.99 69.23 -7.73
N PHE A 7 1.91 68.63 -7.25
CA PHE A 7 1.99 67.32 -6.58
C PHE A 7 2.03 66.24 -7.64
N LEU A 8 3.17 65.56 -7.79
CA LEU A 8 3.27 64.32 -8.51
C LEU A 8 2.79 63.18 -7.57
N GLY A 9 1.58 62.69 -7.80
CA GLY A 9 1.10 61.46 -7.16
C GLY A 9 1.78 60.24 -7.80
N CYS A 10 2.72 59.60 -7.11
CA CYS A 10 3.15 58.27 -7.48
C CYS A 10 2.06 57.26 -7.14
N ALA A 11 1.30 56.86 -8.16
CA ALA A 11 0.45 55.68 -8.06
C ALA A 11 1.35 54.42 -8.09
N PHE A 12 1.60 53.84 -6.93
CA PHE A 12 2.12 52.45 -6.84
C PHE A 12 1.03 51.51 -7.33
N LEU A 13 1.11 51.13 -8.60
CA LEU A 13 0.42 49.98 -9.12
C LEU A 13 1.06 48.73 -8.52
N PHE A 14 0.50 48.18 -7.43
CA PHE A 14 0.75 46.83 -7.05
C PHE A 14 0.23 45.92 -8.17
N GLY A 15 1.11 45.52 -9.06
CA GLY A 15 0.86 44.47 -10.02
C GLY A 15 0.68 43.16 -9.24
N LEU A 16 -0.56 42.82 -8.97
CA LEU A 16 -0.94 41.46 -8.65
C LEU A 16 -0.64 40.62 -9.90
N THR A 17 0.57 40.07 -9.96
CA THR A 17 0.87 39.05 -10.95
C THR A 17 0.04 37.81 -10.55
N ALA A 18 -0.92 37.46 -11.39
CA ALA A 18 -1.62 36.18 -11.23
C ALA A 18 -0.57 35.07 -11.12
N PRO A 19 -0.71 34.14 -10.16
CA PRO A 19 0.23 33.06 -10.04
C PRO A 19 0.29 32.28 -11.36
N ASN A 20 1.50 31.88 -11.75
CA ASN A 20 1.71 31.12 -12.98
C ASN A 20 0.92 29.79 -12.88
N GLN A 21 0.25 29.39 -13.95
CA GLN A 21 -0.57 28.16 -13.98
C GLN A 21 0.25 26.92 -13.54
N SER A 22 1.54 26.86 -13.85
CA SER A 22 2.44 25.81 -13.39
C SER A 22 2.66 25.82 -11.88
N ALA A 23 2.75 27.00 -11.24
CA ALA A 23 2.88 27.11 -9.79
C ALA A 23 1.60 26.68 -9.08
N LEU A 24 0.44 27.04 -9.61
CA LEU A 24 -0.86 26.61 -9.07
C LEU A 24 -1.07 25.09 -9.18
N ALA A 25 -0.62 24.48 -10.28
CA ALA A 25 -0.68 23.03 -10.45
C ALA A 25 0.25 22.33 -9.45
N GLN A 26 1.46 22.84 -9.26
CA GLN A 26 2.41 22.29 -8.31
C GLN A 26 1.91 22.41 -6.87
N ASP A 27 1.33 23.55 -6.49
CA ASP A 27 0.72 23.76 -5.17
C ASP A 27 -0.44 22.78 -4.94
N ARG A 28 -1.24 22.49 -5.97
CA ARG A 28 -2.33 21.51 -5.89
C ARG A 28 -1.78 20.10 -5.65
N TYR A 29 -0.76 19.67 -6.38
CA TYR A 29 -0.14 18.36 -6.19
C TYR A 29 0.46 18.18 -4.80
N GLU A 30 1.16 19.17 -4.29
CA GLU A 30 1.70 19.11 -2.93
C GLU A 30 0.59 19.07 -1.86
N GLN A 31 -0.51 19.76 -2.09
CA GLN A 31 -1.67 19.71 -1.20
C GLN A 31 -2.34 18.32 -1.24
N GLU A 32 -2.63 17.79 -2.42
CA GLU A 32 -3.23 16.46 -2.58
C GLU A 32 -2.32 15.34 -2.06
N ARG A 33 -1.02 15.44 -2.30
CA ARG A 33 -0.01 14.54 -1.73
C ARG A 33 -0.11 14.50 -0.21
N THR A 34 -0.09 15.67 0.41
CA THR A 34 -0.22 15.78 1.87
C THR A 34 -1.55 15.22 2.38
N GLU A 35 -2.62 15.44 1.63
CA GLU A 35 -3.96 14.94 1.95
C GLU A 35 -4.01 13.42 1.97
N VAL A 36 -3.51 12.73 0.94
CA VAL A 36 -3.50 11.26 0.88
C VAL A 36 -2.55 10.63 1.89
N GLU A 37 -1.39 11.25 2.13
CA GLU A 37 -0.46 10.77 3.16
C GLU A 37 -1.07 10.87 4.57
N ASN A 38 -1.76 11.97 4.88
CA ASN A 38 -2.44 12.15 6.17
C ASN A 38 -3.64 11.22 6.31
N LEU A 39 -4.41 11.02 5.24
CA LEU A 39 -5.55 10.11 5.22
C LEU A 39 -5.13 8.69 5.66
N LEU A 40 -4.04 8.18 5.10
CA LEU A 40 -3.55 6.86 5.48
C LEU A 40 -2.97 6.82 6.90
N ARG A 41 -2.36 7.91 7.38
CA ARG A 41 -1.96 8.00 8.79
C ARG A 41 -3.15 7.91 9.73
N GLU A 42 -4.23 8.63 9.45
CA GLU A 42 -5.48 8.58 10.21
C GLU A 42 -6.15 7.19 10.12
N TYR A 43 -6.08 6.53 8.95
CA TYR A 43 -6.55 5.17 8.78
C TYR A 43 -5.82 4.17 9.68
N TYR A 44 -4.49 4.20 9.70
CA TYR A 44 -3.69 3.32 10.56
C TYR A 44 -3.82 3.64 12.05
N GLU A 45 -4.05 4.91 12.39
CA GLU A 45 -4.41 5.32 13.75
C GLU A 45 -5.75 4.69 14.18
N ALA A 46 -6.77 4.78 13.34
CA ALA A 46 -8.07 4.15 13.59
C ALA A 46 -7.95 2.62 13.73
N CYS A 47 -7.14 1.97 12.88
CA CYS A 47 -6.84 0.54 13.00
C CYS A 47 -6.17 0.20 14.34
N SER A 48 -5.23 1.03 14.80
CA SER A 48 -4.52 0.85 16.07
C SER A 48 -5.43 1.07 17.29
N GLU A 49 -6.45 1.90 17.16
CA GLU A 49 -7.48 2.12 18.17
C GLU A 49 -8.58 1.04 18.15
N GLY A 50 -8.58 0.17 17.15
CA GLY A 50 -9.63 -0.82 16.91
C GLY A 50 -10.96 -0.20 16.44
N ASP A 51 -10.92 1.04 15.95
CA ASP A 51 -12.06 1.75 15.39
C ASP A 51 -12.21 1.43 13.89
N TRP A 52 -12.67 0.22 13.63
CA TRP A 52 -12.80 -0.32 12.25
C TRP A 52 -13.88 0.39 11.45
N GLU A 53 -14.90 0.97 12.09
CA GLU A 53 -15.92 1.79 11.45
C GLU A 53 -15.29 3.07 10.89
N ARG A 54 -14.51 3.78 11.71
CA ARG A 54 -13.76 4.96 11.29
C ARG A 54 -12.76 4.61 10.18
N ALA A 55 -11.98 3.54 10.34
CA ALA A 55 -11.03 3.09 9.33
C ALA A 55 -11.71 2.86 7.98
N GLY A 56 -12.82 2.13 7.93
CA GLY A 56 -13.58 1.86 6.71
C GLY A 56 -14.17 3.10 6.05
N THR A 57 -14.49 4.15 6.82
CA THR A 57 -15.02 5.42 6.27
C THR A 57 -13.91 6.30 5.68
N LEU A 58 -12.68 6.21 6.18
CA LEU A 58 -11.57 7.06 5.73
C LEU A 58 -11.12 6.75 4.30
N ILE A 59 -11.05 5.48 3.95
CA ILE A 59 -10.63 5.02 2.62
C ILE A 59 -11.77 4.27 1.92
N ALA A 60 -12.94 4.83 1.85
CA ALA A 60 -14.17 4.34 1.21
C ALA A 60 -14.02 2.94 0.54
N MET A 61 -13.73 1.93 1.37
CA MET A 61 -13.58 0.55 0.88
C MET A 61 -14.92 0.10 0.30
N GLU A 62 -14.95 -0.21 -0.98
CA GLU A 62 -16.17 -0.70 -1.66
C GLU A 62 -16.73 -1.99 -1.04
N ASN A 63 -15.93 -2.68 -0.24
CA ASN A 63 -16.32 -3.94 0.37
C ASN A 63 -16.71 -3.77 1.85
N PRO A 64 -18.01 -3.72 2.19
CA PRO A 64 -18.47 -3.61 3.58
C PRO A 64 -18.10 -4.84 4.45
N TYR A 65 -17.60 -5.91 3.83
CA TYR A 65 -17.05 -7.07 4.54
C TYR A 65 -15.61 -6.85 5.00
N ALA A 66 -14.87 -5.94 4.35
CA ALA A 66 -13.47 -5.67 4.68
C ALA A 66 -13.32 -5.18 6.12
N GLU A 67 -14.23 -4.32 6.62
CA GLU A 67 -14.26 -3.86 7.99
C GLU A 67 -14.31 -5.01 9.01
N LYS A 68 -15.27 -5.93 8.84
CA LYS A 68 -15.38 -7.11 9.71
C LYS A 68 -14.20 -8.05 9.56
N THR A 69 -13.69 -8.20 8.34
CA THR A 69 -12.55 -9.07 8.03
C THR A 69 -11.27 -8.52 8.63
N LEU A 70 -10.99 -7.23 8.49
CA LEU A 70 -9.83 -6.57 9.07
C LEU A 70 -9.84 -6.62 10.60
N GLY A 71 -10.97 -6.30 11.24
CA GLY A 71 -11.10 -6.37 12.69
C GLY A 71 -10.97 -7.80 13.23
N LYS A 72 -11.49 -8.79 12.50
CA LYS A 72 -11.30 -10.21 12.84
C LYS A 72 -9.84 -10.61 12.68
N TRP A 73 -9.22 -10.24 11.58
CA TRP A 73 -7.81 -10.51 11.31
C TRP A 73 -6.91 -9.88 12.39
N ALA A 74 -7.10 -8.60 12.67
CA ALA A 74 -6.33 -7.88 13.68
C ALA A 74 -6.40 -8.58 15.05
N LYS A 75 -7.59 -9.01 15.46
CA LYS A 75 -7.78 -9.75 16.71
C LYS A 75 -7.11 -11.12 16.69
N GLU A 76 -7.17 -11.84 15.58
CA GLU A 76 -6.61 -13.18 15.47
C GLU A 76 -5.07 -13.16 15.42
N CYS A 77 -4.47 -12.14 14.82
CA CYS A 77 -3.02 -11.97 14.81
C CYS A 77 -2.48 -11.26 16.07
N GLY A 78 -3.36 -10.81 16.98
CA GLY A 78 -2.93 -10.08 18.17
C GLY A 78 -2.39 -8.69 17.86
N LEU A 79 -2.88 -8.05 16.81
CA LEU A 79 -2.47 -6.68 16.48
C LEU A 79 -2.80 -5.73 17.63
N GLU A 80 -1.79 -5.03 18.16
CA GLU A 80 -1.98 -3.94 19.11
C GLU A 80 -2.04 -2.59 18.42
N ARG A 81 -1.04 -2.28 17.58
CA ARG A 81 -0.97 -0.99 16.90
C ARG A 81 -0.02 -1.02 15.71
N TYR A 82 -0.13 0.00 14.87
CA TYR A 82 0.84 0.37 13.84
C TYR A 82 1.59 1.63 14.23
N ASP A 83 2.92 1.57 14.23
CA ASP A 83 3.80 2.72 14.37
C ASP A 83 4.26 3.11 12.96
N ILE A 84 3.68 4.18 12.38
CA ILE A 84 3.98 4.60 11.00
C ILE A 84 5.38 5.22 10.94
N ILE A 85 6.25 4.60 10.16
CA ILE A 85 7.63 5.04 9.92
C ILE A 85 7.65 6.09 8.81
N ARG A 86 6.93 5.82 7.70
CA ARG A 86 6.93 6.66 6.50
C ARG A 86 5.65 6.52 5.72
N THR A 87 5.29 7.61 5.05
CA THR A 87 4.30 7.61 3.96
C THR A 87 4.90 8.37 2.79
N ASP A 88 4.87 7.80 1.60
CA ASP A 88 5.33 8.44 0.37
C ASP A 88 4.28 8.27 -0.71
N ALA A 89 3.87 9.37 -1.33
CA ALA A 89 2.84 9.36 -2.36
C ALA A 89 3.41 9.76 -3.72
N TYR A 90 3.06 9.00 -4.75
CA TYR A 90 3.46 9.15 -6.14
C TYR A 90 2.21 9.42 -6.97
N HIS A 91 2.19 10.57 -7.65
CA HIS A 91 1.06 10.92 -8.51
C HIS A 91 1.04 10.04 -9.77
N LEU A 92 -0.14 9.50 -10.07
CA LEU A 92 -0.42 8.76 -11.29
C LEU A 92 -1.27 9.64 -12.21
N GLU A 93 -0.85 9.81 -13.47
CA GLU A 93 -1.53 10.69 -14.40
C GLU A 93 -2.88 10.13 -14.83
N THR A 94 -2.96 8.80 -14.95
CA THR A 94 -4.19 8.10 -15.28
C THR A 94 -5.17 8.16 -14.11
N GLY A 95 -6.32 8.77 -14.33
CA GLY A 95 -7.41 8.84 -13.34
C GLY A 95 -7.21 9.84 -12.20
N ASP A 96 -6.15 10.66 -12.22
CA ASP A 96 -5.83 11.62 -11.13
C ASP A 96 -5.72 10.89 -9.78
N CYS A 97 -4.98 9.78 -9.77
CA CYS A 97 -4.80 8.87 -8.65
C CYS A 97 -3.41 9.04 -8.00
N TRP A 98 -3.25 8.46 -6.83
CA TRP A 98 -1.99 8.43 -6.10
C TRP A 98 -1.64 7.01 -5.70
N LEU A 99 -0.42 6.58 -6.01
CA LEU A 99 0.18 5.40 -5.42
C LEU A 99 0.80 5.82 -4.08
N VAL A 100 0.36 5.25 -2.98
CA VAL A 100 0.84 5.64 -1.65
C VAL A 100 1.48 4.45 -0.95
N TRP A 101 2.77 4.57 -0.69
CA TRP A 101 3.54 3.65 0.13
C TRP A 101 3.40 4.02 1.60
N VAL A 102 3.04 3.05 2.43
CA VAL A 102 3.01 3.20 3.88
C VAL A 102 3.93 2.16 4.50
N GLU A 103 4.97 2.62 5.17
CA GLU A 103 5.91 1.80 5.93
C GLU A 103 5.59 1.93 7.42
N TYR A 104 5.54 0.81 8.13
CA TYR A 104 5.17 0.75 9.52
C TYR A 104 5.94 -0.33 10.28
N ASP A 105 5.96 -0.19 11.60
CA ASP A 105 6.26 -1.28 12.51
C ASP A 105 4.94 -1.71 13.18
N MET A 106 4.60 -2.99 13.08
CA MET A 106 3.38 -3.56 13.64
C MET A 106 3.69 -4.17 15.00
N ALA A 107 3.10 -3.63 16.07
CA ALA A 107 3.19 -4.22 17.39
C ALA A 107 2.15 -5.33 17.55
N VAL A 108 2.58 -6.44 18.10
CA VAL A 108 1.77 -7.64 18.35
C VAL A 108 1.70 -7.90 19.85
N GLU A 109 0.53 -8.29 20.34
CA GLU A 109 0.27 -8.59 21.76
C GLU A 109 1.27 -9.61 22.31
N ASP A 110 1.79 -9.32 23.51
CA ASP A 110 2.78 -10.14 24.21
C ASP A 110 4.15 -10.29 23.51
N MET A 111 4.44 -9.52 22.46
CA MET A 111 5.74 -9.52 21.77
C MET A 111 6.58 -8.30 22.16
N GLU A 112 7.89 -8.51 22.39
CA GLU A 112 8.80 -7.41 22.77
C GLU A 112 9.19 -6.54 21.57
N ALA A 113 9.39 -7.14 20.40
CA ALA A 113 9.75 -6.45 19.18
C ALA A 113 8.54 -6.27 18.27
N ALA A 114 8.54 -5.18 17.50
CA ALA A 114 7.54 -4.95 16.46
C ALA A 114 8.01 -5.53 15.11
N ILE A 115 7.06 -5.82 14.25
CA ILE A 115 7.29 -6.41 12.93
C ILE A 115 7.30 -5.31 11.87
N PRO A 116 8.42 -5.09 11.17
CA PRO A 116 8.47 -4.17 10.04
C PRO A 116 7.58 -4.66 8.90
N GLY A 117 6.84 -3.73 8.31
CA GLY A 117 5.98 -4.01 7.16
C GLY A 117 5.77 -2.80 6.29
N ALA A 118 5.21 -3.03 5.12
CA ALA A 118 4.77 -1.97 4.24
C ALA A 118 3.53 -2.40 3.45
N THR A 119 2.70 -1.41 3.11
CA THR A 119 1.52 -1.60 2.28
C THR A 119 1.45 -0.49 1.24
N THR A 120 0.97 -0.82 0.07
CA THR A 120 0.75 0.12 -1.02
C THR A 120 -0.74 0.26 -1.28
N TYR A 121 -1.18 1.50 -1.47
CA TYR A 121 -2.55 1.86 -1.82
C TYR A 121 -2.58 2.63 -3.13
N VAL A 122 -3.62 2.41 -3.93
CA VAL A 122 -3.96 3.24 -5.08
C VAL A 122 -5.19 4.05 -4.72
N LEU A 123 -4.99 5.31 -4.35
CA LEU A 123 -6.07 6.21 -3.95
C LEU A 123 -6.50 7.08 -5.12
N CYS A 124 -7.75 6.96 -5.53
CA CYS A 124 -8.34 7.74 -6.60
C CYS A 124 -9.41 8.69 -6.06
N LYS A 125 -9.56 9.83 -6.75
CA LYS A 125 -10.53 10.85 -6.34
C LYS A 125 -11.95 10.43 -6.74
N GLY A 126 -12.74 10.03 -5.76
CA GLY A 126 -14.14 9.67 -5.90
C GLY A 126 -15.10 10.83 -5.64
N LYS A 127 -16.40 10.52 -5.60
CA LYS A 127 -17.44 11.52 -5.36
C LYS A 127 -17.46 12.06 -3.93
N ASN A 128 -17.06 11.22 -2.98
CA ASN A 128 -17.14 11.50 -1.54
C ASN A 128 -15.76 11.69 -0.88
N GLY A 129 -14.70 11.80 -1.66
CA GLY A 129 -13.33 11.91 -1.18
C GLY A 129 -12.39 10.94 -1.89
N TRP A 130 -11.37 10.48 -1.21
CA TRP A 130 -10.45 9.49 -1.72
C TRP A 130 -11.02 8.07 -1.53
N GLU A 131 -10.94 7.27 -2.57
CA GLU A 131 -11.40 5.89 -2.61
C GLU A 131 -10.21 4.98 -2.87
N ASP A 132 -10.12 3.86 -2.13
CA ASP A 132 -9.10 2.85 -2.38
C ASP A 132 -9.50 2.03 -3.61
N CYS A 133 -8.76 2.22 -4.68
CA CYS A 133 -8.92 1.51 -5.95
C CYS A 133 -7.95 0.36 -6.10
N THR A 134 -7.19 0.03 -5.04
CA THR A 134 -6.21 -1.06 -5.09
C THR A 134 -6.92 -2.34 -5.51
N GLY A 135 -6.51 -2.84 -6.67
CA GLY A 135 -7.06 -4.06 -7.22
C GLY A 135 -8.27 -3.94 -8.11
N SER A 136 -8.75 -2.73 -8.35
CA SER A 136 -9.81 -2.43 -9.34
C SER A 136 -9.32 -1.46 -10.42
N GLU A 137 -7.99 -1.35 -10.57
CA GLU A 137 -7.36 -0.42 -11.50
C GLU A 137 -7.68 -0.78 -12.95
N SER A 138 -7.78 0.25 -13.79
CA SER A 138 -7.75 0.03 -15.24
C SER A 138 -6.36 -0.42 -15.69
N ALA A 139 -6.26 -1.16 -16.80
CA ALA A 139 -4.97 -1.61 -17.33
C ALA A 139 -3.95 -0.46 -17.53
N ALA A 140 -4.41 0.75 -17.87
CA ALA A 140 -3.52 1.90 -18.03
C ALA A 140 -2.99 2.41 -16.67
N LEU A 141 -3.81 2.37 -15.63
CA LEU A 141 -3.41 2.75 -14.27
C LEU A 141 -2.45 1.72 -13.68
N GLU A 142 -2.69 0.45 -13.92
CA GLU A 142 -1.83 -0.66 -13.52
C GLU A 142 -0.42 -0.56 -14.16
N ASP A 143 -0.34 -0.18 -15.45
CA ASP A 143 0.93 0.09 -16.13
C ASP A 143 1.73 1.20 -15.42
N GLU A 144 1.08 2.28 -14.97
CA GLU A 144 1.75 3.37 -14.24
C GLU A 144 2.19 2.93 -12.83
N VAL A 145 1.34 2.20 -12.10
CA VAL A 145 1.69 1.58 -10.82
C VAL A 145 2.94 0.73 -10.95
N THR A 146 2.95 -0.13 -11.97
CA THR A 146 4.10 -0.99 -12.28
C THR A 146 5.35 -0.17 -12.57
N GLN A 147 5.26 0.91 -13.36
CA GLN A 147 6.40 1.78 -13.65
C GLN A 147 6.98 2.42 -12.38
N VAL A 148 6.15 2.87 -11.45
CA VAL A 148 6.60 3.42 -10.17
C VAL A 148 7.23 2.33 -9.30
N ALA A 149 6.59 1.16 -9.20
CA ALA A 149 7.07 0.03 -8.40
C ALA A 149 8.45 -0.50 -8.85
N TRP A 150 8.78 -0.38 -10.15
CA TRP A 150 10.08 -0.77 -10.68
C TRP A 150 11.16 0.32 -10.64
N THR A 151 10.89 1.46 -10.01
CA THR A 151 11.96 2.46 -9.80
C THR A 151 12.96 1.98 -8.76
N ASP A 152 14.25 2.34 -8.94
CA ASP A 152 15.31 2.00 -7.99
C ASP A 152 14.97 2.47 -6.57
N GLU A 153 14.28 3.61 -6.47
CA GLU A 153 13.85 4.18 -5.19
C GLU A 153 12.83 3.30 -4.49
N TYR A 154 11.76 2.90 -5.22
CA TYR A 154 10.68 2.08 -4.66
C TYR A 154 11.19 0.67 -4.31
N MET A 155 11.91 0.04 -5.24
CA MET A 155 12.53 -1.27 -5.02
C MET A 155 13.52 -1.26 -3.85
N GLY A 156 14.32 -0.19 -3.72
CA GLY A 156 15.25 -0.03 -2.61
C GLY A 156 14.54 0.00 -1.25
N ARG A 157 13.35 0.61 -1.17
CA ARG A 157 12.51 0.63 0.04
C ARG A 157 11.96 -0.75 0.38
N MET A 158 11.46 -1.46 -0.62
CA MET A 158 10.98 -2.84 -0.42
C MET A 158 12.09 -3.72 0.17
N VAL A 159 13.28 -3.68 -0.43
CA VAL A 159 14.45 -4.43 0.06
C VAL A 159 14.84 -4.02 1.49
N ASP A 160 14.74 -2.73 1.84
CA ASP A 160 15.04 -2.26 3.19
C ASP A 160 14.04 -2.76 4.23
N VAL A 161 12.75 -2.74 3.93
CA VAL A 161 11.70 -3.26 4.82
C VAL A 161 11.89 -4.76 5.01
N GLU A 162 12.11 -5.50 3.91
CA GLU A 162 12.35 -6.94 3.96
C GLU A 162 13.59 -7.31 4.79
N ARG A 163 14.69 -6.60 4.57
CA ARG A 163 15.91 -6.80 5.36
C ARG A 163 15.65 -6.59 6.86
N ARG A 164 14.91 -5.55 7.24
CA ARG A 164 14.51 -5.29 8.63
C ARG A 164 13.60 -6.40 9.17
N TYR A 165 12.65 -6.86 8.37
CA TYR A 165 11.76 -7.97 8.71
C TYR A 165 12.56 -9.24 9.00
N LEU A 166 13.45 -9.65 8.10
CA LEU A 166 14.30 -10.84 8.29
C LEU A 166 15.22 -10.71 9.51
N GLU A 167 15.80 -9.53 9.74
CA GLU A 167 16.64 -9.23 10.89
C GLU A 167 15.86 -9.36 12.22
N VAL A 168 14.60 -8.89 12.24
CA VAL A 168 13.73 -9.06 13.41
C VAL A 168 13.43 -10.54 13.66
N LEU A 169 13.06 -11.31 12.64
CA LEU A 169 12.78 -12.74 12.77
C LEU A 169 14.02 -13.54 13.24
N GLU A 170 15.21 -13.17 12.77
CA GLU A 170 16.47 -13.82 13.21
C GLU A 170 16.77 -13.57 14.69
N ASN A 171 16.48 -12.37 15.19
CA ASN A 171 16.77 -11.97 16.55
C ASN A 171 15.64 -12.29 17.55
N HIS A 172 14.42 -12.55 17.08
CA HIS A 172 13.22 -12.77 17.88
C HIS A 172 12.50 -14.04 17.42
N PRO A 173 12.94 -15.22 17.89
CA PRO A 173 12.35 -16.50 17.46
C PRO A 173 10.85 -16.61 17.72
N GLU A 174 10.34 -15.95 18.76
CA GLU A 174 8.92 -15.88 19.09
C GLU A 174 8.09 -15.20 17.99
N LEU A 175 8.65 -14.19 17.34
CA LEU A 175 8.01 -13.53 16.19
C LEU A 175 8.05 -14.39 14.94
N ALA A 176 9.12 -15.17 14.75
CA ALA A 176 9.18 -16.12 13.65
C ALA A 176 8.12 -17.24 13.83
N GLU A 177 7.95 -17.77 15.05
CA GLU A 177 6.89 -18.73 15.36
C GLU A 177 5.49 -18.13 15.16
N TRP A 178 5.29 -16.88 15.56
CA TRP A 178 4.04 -16.16 15.33
C TRP A 178 3.76 -15.94 13.82
N ALA A 179 4.75 -15.52 13.04
CA ALA A 179 4.62 -15.31 11.60
C ALA A 179 4.27 -16.63 10.88
N ASP A 180 4.89 -17.75 11.28
CA ASP A 180 4.56 -19.06 10.75
C ASP A 180 3.12 -19.49 11.13
N ALA A 181 2.72 -19.24 12.37
CA ALA A 181 1.35 -19.53 12.82
C ALA A 181 0.30 -18.69 12.09
N LEU A 182 0.62 -17.41 11.82
CA LEU A 182 -0.25 -16.53 11.04
C LEU A 182 -0.38 -17.00 9.59
N ALA A 183 0.73 -17.37 8.94
CA ALA A 183 0.73 -17.92 7.60
C ALA A 183 -0.14 -19.20 7.51
N ASP A 184 -0.03 -20.10 8.49
CA ASP A 184 -0.86 -21.30 8.59
C ASP A 184 -2.35 -20.98 8.81
N LEU A 185 -2.66 -19.95 9.59
CA LEU A 185 -4.03 -19.48 9.80
C LEU A 185 -4.65 -18.96 8.50
N LEU A 186 -3.92 -18.10 7.79
CA LEU A 186 -4.36 -17.54 6.50
C LEU A 186 -4.56 -18.64 5.46
N LYS A 187 -3.65 -19.60 5.38
CA LYS A 187 -3.77 -20.75 4.49
C LYS A 187 -5.02 -21.58 4.79
N ARG A 188 -5.29 -21.89 6.07
CA ARG A 188 -6.49 -22.62 6.47
C ARG A 188 -7.77 -21.88 6.11
N ARG A 189 -7.84 -20.58 6.35
CA ARG A 189 -8.99 -19.75 5.98
C ARG A 189 -9.32 -19.84 4.50
N ARG A 190 -8.31 -19.71 3.65
CA ARG A 190 -8.50 -19.81 2.19
C ARG A 190 -9.00 -21.18 1.76
N MET A 191 -8.51 -22.24 2.41
CA MET A 191 -9.02 -23.58 2.15
C MET A 191 -10.49 -23.71 2.56
N GLU A 192 -10.90 -23.13 3.71
CA GLU A 192 -12.27 -23.11 4.18
C GLU A 192 -13.18 -22.25 3.26
N GLU A 193 -12.70 -21.12 2.78
CA GLU A 193 -13.41 -20.26 1.84
C GLU A 193 -13.54 -20.91 0.46
N ALA A 194 -12.51 -21.60 -0.01
CA ALA A 194 -12.54 -22.37 -1.27
C ALA A 194 -13.48 -23.56 -1.19
N GLU A 195 -13.65 -24.21 -0.03
CA GLU A 195 -14.62 -25.28 0.19
C GLU A 195 -16.07 -24.75 0.27
N GLN A 196 -16.27 -23.48 0.63
CA GLN A 196 -17.59 -22.84 0.75
C GLN A 196 -18.04 -22.10 -0.51
N GLY A 197 -17.12 -21.66 -1.35
CA GLY A 197 -17.37 -21.08 -2.66
C GLY A 197 -17.04 -22.09 -3.75
N GLU A 198 -17.95 -22.33 -4.68
CA GLU A 198 -17.76 -23.28 -5.79
C GLU A 198 -16.34 -23.26 -6.32
N ALA A 199 -15.71 -24.44 -6.33
CA ALA A 199 -14.34 -24.72 -6.72
C ALA A 199 -13.98 -24.08 -8.08
N ASP A 200 -13.46 -22.90 -8.07
CA ASP A 200 -12.83 -22.34 -9.24
C ASP A 200 -11.30 -22.23 -9.03
N ALA A 201 -10.68 -23.20 -9.70
CA ALA A 201 -9.35 -23.18 -10.25
C ALA A 201 -8.20 -22.64 -9.37
N SER A 202 -7.62 -23.53 -8.59
CA SER A 202 -6.19 -23.38 -8.29
C SER A 202 -5.37 -23.92 -9.48
N GLU A 203 -4.48 -23.09 -10.02
CA GLU A 203 -3.52 -23.50 -11.05
C GLU A 203 -2.16 -23.78 -10.40
N ARG A 204 -1.49 -24.86 -10.86
CA ARG A 204 -0.09 -25.08 -10.52
C ARG A 204 0.80 -24.39 -11.54
N TYR A 205 1.65 -23.51 -11.05
CA TYR A 205 2.62 -22.80 -11.87
C TYR A 205 4.04 -23.25 -11.54
N ILE A 206 4.83 -23.53 -12.56
CA ILE A 206 6.26 -23.85 -12.40
C ILE A 206 7.07 -22.61 -12.77
N VAL A 207 7.78 -22.06 -11.79
CA VAL A 207 8.63 -20.88 -11.94
C VAL A 207 9.62 -21.07 -13.10
N GLN A 208 9.62 -20.11 -14.04
CA GLN A 208 10.49 -20.09 -15.20
C GLN A 208 11.76 -19.28 -14.90
N ASP A 209 12.75 -19.38 -15.83
CA ASP A 209 13.95 -18.58 -15.71
C ASP A 209 13.64 -17.10 -15.98
N GLY A 210 14.00 -16.23 -15.04
CA GLY A 210 13.70 -14.80 -15.07
C GLY A 210 12.39 -14.38 -14.40
N ASP A 211 11.62 -15.33 -13.84
CA ASP A 211 10.44 -15.01 -13.08
C ASP A 211 10.78 -14.37 -11.72
N CYS A 212 9.90 -13.47 -11.29
CA CYS A 212 9.80 -13.03 -9.92
C CYS A 212 8.32 -13.09 -9.47
N LEU A 213 8.06 -13.07 -8.17
CA LEU A 213 6.70 -13.19 -7.67
C LEU A 213 5.77 -12.09 -8.19
N TRP A 214 6.29 -10.89 -8.38
CA TRP A 214 5.53 -9.78 -8.97
C TRP A 214 5.03 -10.12 -10.39
N ASN A 215 5.93 -10.56 -11.27
CA ASN A 215 5.56 -10.89 -12.66
C ASN A 215 4.59 -12.09 -12.73
N ILE A 216 4.80 -13.08 -11.85
CA ILE A 216 3.90 -14.23 -11.77
C ILE A 216 2.51 -13.79 -11.27
N ALA A 217 2.45 -12.95 -10.24
CA ALA A 217 1.20 -12.41 -9.73
C ALA A 217 0.48 -11.55 -10.78
N GLU A 218 1.22 -10.71 -11.52
CA GLU A 218 0.67 -9.91 -12.63
C GLU A 218 0.08 -10.79 -13.73
N GLU A 219 0.82 -11.83 -14.16
CA GLU A 219 0.37 -12.74 -15.22
C GLU A 219 -0.81 -13.62 -14.78
N LYS A 220 -0.78 -14.13 -13.56
CA LYS A 220 -1.70 -15.17 -13.09
C LYS A 220 -2.87 -14.64 -12.27
N LEU A 221 -2.66 -13.61 -11.46
CA LEU A 221 -3.68 -13.01 -10.61
C LEU A 221 -4.23 -11.70 -11.19
N GLY A 222 -3.60 -11.22 -12.29
CA GLY A 222 -3.96 -9.96 -12.95
C GLY A 222 -3.35 -8.73 -12.27
N ARG A 223 -2.56 -8.88 -11.20
CA ARG A 223 -1.97 -7.76 -10.46
C ARG A 223 -0.64 -8.15 -9.84
N GLY A 224 0.40 -7.43 -10.22
CA GLY A 224 1.74 -7.60 -9.64
C GLY A 224 1.76 -7.34 -8.13
N SER A 225 0.93 -6.41 -7.62
CA SER A 225 0.81 -6.11 -6.18
C SER A 225 0.38 -7.31 -5.33
N ASP A 226 -0.25 -8.32 -5.92
CA ASP A 226 -0.69 -9.54 -5.22
C ASP A 226 0.45 -10.55 -4.99
N TRP A 227 1.69 -10.17 -5.33
CA TRP A 227 2.86 -11.00 -5.07
C TRP A 227 3.00 -11.42 -3.61
N THR A 228 2.57 -10.59 -2.67
CA THR A 228 2.58 -10.90 -1.24
C THR A 228 1.63 -12.05 -0.91
N ILE A 229 0.45 -12.05 -1.55
CA ILE A 229 -0.54 -13.13 -1.43
C ILE A 229 0.06 -14.41 -1.98
N LEU A 230 0.60 -14.33 -3.20
CA LEU A 230 1.25 -15.46 -3.87
C LEU A 230 2.41 -16.03 -3.03
N TYR A 231 3.19 -15.16 -2.39
CA TYR A 231 4.27 -15.56 -1.49
C TYR A 231 3.75 -16.33 -0.28
N GLU A 232 2.78 -15.78 0.43
CA GLU A 232 2.23 -16.39 1.64
C GLU A 232 1.58 -17.76 1.34
N GLU A 233 0.92 -17.89 0.19
CA GLU A 233 0.37 -19.18 -0.26
C GLU A 233 1.43 -20.25 -0.54
N ASN A 234 2.62 -19.81 -0.93
CA ASN A 234 3.69 -20.68 -1.42
C ASN A 234 4.95 -20.62 -0.56
N ARG A 235 4.87 -20.05 0.66
CA ARG A 235 6.02 -19.84 1.54
C ARG A 235 6.82 -21.10 1.81
N ASP A 236 6.15 -22.24 1.97
CA ASP A 236 6.79 -23.53 2.17
C ASP A 236 7.65 -23.96 0.96
N ALA A 237 7.24 -23.61 -0.25
CA ALA A 237 7.95 -23.92 -1.48
C ALA A 237 9.07 -22.92 -1.78
N ILE A 238 8.86 -21.64 -1.44
CA ILE A 238 9.79 -20.53 -1.70
C ILE A 238 10.84 -20.42 -0.59
N GLY A 239 10.43 -20.58 0.66
CA GLY A 239 11.26 -20.35 1.84
C GLY A 239 11.04 -18.92 2.41
N HIS A 240 11.95 -18.49 3.32
CA HIS A 240 11.81 -17.23 4.05
C HIS A 240 12.11 -15.96 3.22
N ASP A 241 12.71 -16.10 2.04
CA ASP A 241 13.12 -14.97 1.20
C ASP A 241 12.28 -14.92 -0.08
N PRO A 242 11.29 -14.00 -0.18
CA PRO A 242 10.44 -13.88 -1.36
C PRO A 242 11.18 -13.47 -2.64
N ASN A 243 12.40 -12.90 -2.53
CA ASN A 243 13.22 -12.56 -3.68
C ASN A 243 13.98 -13.76 -4.24
N LEU A 244 14.00 -14.88 -3.55
CA LEU A 244 14.72 -16.10 -3.96
C LEU A 244 13.79 -17.16 -4.55
N VAL A 245 12.85 -16.77 -5.39
CA VAL A 245 12.02 -17.72 -6.13
C VAL A 245 12.91 -18.41 -7.17
N ARG A 246 13.05 -19.73 -7.04
CA ARG A 246 13.96 -20.52 -7.89
C ARG A 246 13.22 -21.11 -9.08
N THR A 247 13.84 -21.06 -10.25
CA THR A 247 13.36 -21.76 -11.43
C THR A 247 13.09 -23.24 -11.12
N GLY A 248 11.92 -23.72 -11.53
CA GLY A 248 11.44 -25.08 -11.24
C GLY A 248 10.70 -25.24 -9.92
N THR A 249 10.58 -24.20 -9.10
CA THR A 249 9.69 -24.23 -7.92
C THR A 249 8.24 -24.34 -8.40
N GLU A 250 7.47 -25.26 -7.82
CA GLU A 250 6.03 -25.38 -8.08
C GLU A 250 5.27 -24.45 -7.13
N LEU A 251 4.54 -23.50 -7.69
CA LEU A 251 3.69 -22.57 -6.96
C LEU A 251 2.22 -22.93 -7.17
N MET A 252 1.43 -22.76 -6.12
CA MET A 252 -0.03 -22.83 -6.20
C MET A 252 -0.56 -21.41 -6.43
N ILE A 253 -1.30 -21.21 -7.50
CA ILE A 253 -1.96 -19.94 -7.82
C ILE A 253 -3.45 -20.11 -7.50
N THR A 254 -3.98 -19.31 -6.58
CA THR A 254 -5.41 -19.31 -6.24
C THR A 254 -6.06 -18.07 -6.85
N TYR A 255 -6.97 -18.27 -7.81
CA TYR A 255 -7.74 -17.18 -8.42
C TYR A 255 -8.85 -16.75 -7.45
N GLN A 256 -8.94 -15.42 -7.19
CA GLN A 256 -10.02 -14.84 -6.38
C GLN A 256 -11.20 -14.40 -7.22
#